data_d8a3625a36d99d204a5b30de20929198
#
_entry.id   d8a3625a36d99d204a5b30de20929198
#
_cell.length_a   1.000
_cell.length_b   1.000
_cell.length_c   1.000
_cell.angle_alpha   90.00
_cell.angle_beta   90.00
_cell.angle_gamma   90.00
#
_symmetry.space_group_name_H-M   'P 1'
#
loop_
_entity.id
_entity.type
_entity.pdbx_description
1 polymer ?
#
loop_
_entity_poly.entity_id
_entity_poly.type
_entity_poly.pdbx_seq_one_letter_code
_entity_poly.pdbx_strand_id
1 'polypeptide(L)'
;ETNLFGVYYVTKAVLPFLKAKSEGDIVNVASTAGLKGGANMSAYGASKAAVISLSQSLMAELRKFNIRVFTLTPSTIASDMSINTGLTDGNPEKVLQPEDFAEWVRDILKMNRRAMIANGSIFSTNP
;
A
#
# COMPACT_ATOMS: atom_id res chain seq x y z
N GLU A 1 12.71 3.55 9.41
CA GLU A 1 13.68 2.86 8.52
C GLU A 1 13.06 1.64 7.85
N THR A 2 12.53 0.70 8.63
CA THR A 2 11.97 -0.56 8.09
C THR A 2 10.88 -0.34 7.04
N ASN A 3 9.99 0.63 7.26
CA ASN A 3 8.87 0.89 6.36
C ASN A 3 9.29 1.42 4.98
N LEU A 4 10.42 2.12 4.90
CA LEU A 4 10.93 2.65 3.63
C LEU A 4 12.05 1.78 3.07
N PHE A 5 13.11 1.58 3.84
CA PHE A 5 14.28 0.84 3.36
C PHE A 5 13.97 -0.63 3.11
N GLY A 6 13.08 -1.24 3.90
CA GLY A 6 12.62 -2.61 3.65
C GLY A 6 11.95 -2.74 2.28
N VAL A 7 11.03 -1.84 1.96
CA VAL A 7 10.37 -1.81 0.64
C VAL A 7 11.40 -1.61 -0.47
N TYR A 8 12.32 -0.67 -0.29
CA TYR A 8 13.36 -0.38 -1.27
C TYR A 8 14.26 -1.59 -1.53
N TYR A 9 14.78 -2.21 -0.48
CA TYR A 9 15.72 -3.34 -0.63
C TYR A 9 15.05 -4.58 -1.20
N VAL A 10 13.84 -4.92 -0.76
CA VAL A 10 13.09 -6.06 -1.31
C VAL A 10 12.77 -5.82 -2.79
N THR A 11 12.30 -4.63 -3.13
CA THR A 11 12.03 -4.26 -4.52
C THR A 11 13.28 -4.40 -5.37
N LYS A 12 14.41 -3.84 -4.92
CA LYS A 12 15.68 -3.92 -5.63
C LYS A 12 16.11 -5.37 -5.86
N ALA A 13 15.90 -6.24 -4.89
CA ALA A 13 16.28 -7.65 -4.98
C ALA A 13 15.42 -8.43 -5.99
N VAL A 14 14.14 -8.13 -6.10
CA VAL A 14 13.21 -8.89 -6.97
C VAL A 14 13.13 -8.34 -8.40
N LEU A 15 13.48 -7.07 -8.62
CA LEU A 15 13.35 -6.43 -9.93
C LEU A 15 14.05 -7.18 -11.07
N PRO A 16 15.30 -7.70 -10.93
CA PRO A 16 15.93 -8.43 -12.02
C PRO A 16 15.12 -9.63 -12.49
N PHE A 17 14.46 -10.33 -11.57
CA PHE A 17 13.62 -11.49 -11.88
C PHE A 17 12.33 -11.09 -12.61
N LEU A 18 11.69 -10.02 -12.15
CA LEU A 18 10.48 -9.52 -12.80
C LEU A 18 10.76 -8.97 -14.20
N LYS A 19 11.87 -8.24 -14.36
CA LYS A 19 12.29 -7.72 -15.67
C LYS A 19 12.62 -8.85 -16.65
N ALA A 20 13.32 -9.88 -16.19
CA ALA A 20 13.67 -11.04 -17.02
C ALA A 20 12.41 -11.77 -17.52
N LYS A 21 11.37 -11.80 -16.70
CA LYS A 21 10.08 -12.41 -17.04
C LYS A 21 9.21 -11.53 -17.94
N SER A 22 9.49 -10.23 -18.00
CA SER A 22 8.69 -9.21 -18.68
C SER A 22 7.22 -9.22 -18.24
N GLU A 23 6.98 -9.55 -16.99
CA GLU A 23 5.67 -9.56 -16.35
C GLU A 23 5.84 -9.62 -14.84
N GLY A 24 4.99 -8.90 -14.14
CA GLY A 24 4.97 -8.96 -12.67
C GLY A 24 4.09 -7.89 -12.08
N ASP A 25 3.83 -8.05 -10.80
CA ASP A 25 3.06 -7.10 -10.01
C ASP A 25 3.79 -6.79 -8.71
N ILE A 26 3.83 -5.51 -8.36
CA ILE A 26 4.31 -5.02 -7.08
C ILE A 26 3.15 -4.31 -6.40
N VAL A 27 2.81 -4.74 -5.19
CA VAL A 27 1.79 -4.08 -4.37
C VAL A 27 2.48 -3.49 -3.16
N ASN A 28 2.59 -2.18 -3.12
CA ASN A 28 3.15 -1.46 -1.98
C ASN A 28 2.03 -0.88 -1.14
N VAL A 29 2.08 -1.20 0.15
CA VAL A 29 1.09 -0.74 1.11
C VAL A 29 1.67 0.44 1.89
N ALA A 30 1.10 1.61 1.66
CA ALA A 30 1.41 2.82 2.41
C ALA A 30 0.32 3.06 3.47
N SER A 31 -0.18 4.28 3.55
CA SER A 31 -1.24 4.65 4.49
C SER A 31 -1.85 5.98 4.05
N THR A 32 -3.09 6.22 4.41
CA THR A 32 -3.69 7.57 4.29
C THR A 32 -2.88 8.62 5.06
N ALA A 33 -2.17 8.24 6.12
CA ALA A 33 -1.25 9.12 6.85
C ALA A 33 -0.09 9.64 5.97
N GLY A 34 0.25 8.95 4.89
CA GLY A 34 1.23 9.42 3.91
C GLY A 34 0.69 10.43 2.91
N LEU A 35 -0.63 10.56 2.80
CA LEU A 35 -1.29 11.51 1.90
C LEU A 35 -1.47 12.88 2.55
N LYS A 36 -1.62 12.92 3.88
CA LYS A 36 -1.85 14.14 4.64
C LYS A 36 -1.25 14.02 6.02
N GLY A 37 -0.53 15.04 6.44
CA GLY A 37 0.03 15.10 7.78
C GLY A 37 -1.06 15.21 8.85
N GLY A 38 -0.75 14.72 10.04
CA GLY A 38 -1.63 14.77 11.20
C GLY A 38 -0.84 14.90 12.50
N ALA A 39 -1.52 15.30 13.56
CA ALA A 39 -0.90 15.41 14.87
C ALA A 39 -0.33 14.06 15.32
N ASN A 40 0.86 14.09 15.91
CA ASN A 40 1.58 12.90 16.40
C ASN A 40 1.94 11.86 15.35
N MET A 41 1.88 12.23 14.05
CA MET A 41 2.11 11.34 12.92
C MET A 41 3.31 11.73 12.06
N SER A 42 4.19 12.62 12.55
CA SER A 42 5.25 13.21 11.73
C SER A 42 6.19 12.15 11.12
N ALA A 43 6.78 11.29 11.94
CA ALA A 43 7.72 10.27 11.45
C ALA A 43 7.00 9.19 10.64
N TYR A 44 5.86 8.71 11.13
CA TYR A 44 5.07 7.68 10.46
C TYR A 44 4.55 8.20 9.12
N GLY A 45 3.92 9.39 9.11
CA GLY A 45 3.40 10.01 7.91
C GLY A 45 4.49 10.26 6.87
N ALA A 46 5.65 10.76 7.30
CA ALA A 46 6.79 10.99 6.41
C ALA A 46 7.30 9.68 5.79
N SER A 47 7.40 8.59 6.57
CA SER A 47 7.83 7.29 6.06
C SER A 47 6.83 6.72 5.04
N LYS A 48 5.53 6.87 5.29
CA LYS A 48 4.48 6.41 4.36
C LYS A 48 4.40 7.29 3.12
N ALA A 49 4.60 8.60 3.23
CA ALA A 49 4.72 9.50 2.08
C ALA A 49 5.91 9.11 1.19
N ALA A 50 7.03 8.74 1.80
CA ALA A 50 8.20 8.26 1.07
C ALA A 50 7.91 6.95 0.29
N VAL A 51 7.18 6.02 0.88
CA VAL A 51 6.73 4.79 0.19
C VAL A 51 5.83 5.13 -0.99
N ILE A 52 4.91 6.07 -0.85
CA ILE A 52 4.05 6.52 -1.94
C ILE A 52 4.88 7.08 -3.08
N SER A 53 5.80 8.00 -2.79
CA SER A 53 6.65 8.62 -3.81
C SER A 53 7.55 7.59 -4.51
N LEU A 54 8.16 6.69 -3.77
CA LEU A 54 8.96 5.58 -4.31
C LEU A 54 8.12 4.73 -5.27
N SER A 55 6.93 4.36 -4.86
CA SER A 55 6.03 3.51 -5.64
C SER A 55 5.59 4.17 -6.94
N GLN A 56 5.32 5.47 -6.90
CA GLN A 56 4.96 6.24 -8.09
C GLN A 56 6.11 6.30 -9.09
N SER A 57 7.33 6.49 -8.61
CA SER A 57 8.52 6.46 -9.46
C SER A 57 8.73 5.08 -10.08
N LEU A 58 8.61 4.03 -9.27
CA LEU A 58 8.69 2.66 -9.77
C LEU A 58 7.63 2.36 -10.82
N MET A 59 6.41 2.82 -10.62
CA MET A 59 5.35 2.65 -11.60
C MET A 59 5.74 3.26 -12.95
N ALA A 60 6.21 4.50 -12.94
CA ALA A 60 6.64 5.18 -14.15
C ALA A 60 7.80 4.48 -14.86
N GLU A 61 8.77 3.97 -14.09
CA GLU A 61 9.97 3.31 -14.63
C GLU A 61 9.69 1.90 -15.15
N LEU A 62 8.78 1.16 -14.49
CA LEU A 62 8.61 -0.27 -14.74
C LEU A 62 7.50 -0.62 -15.74
N ARG A 63 6.68 0.36 -16.13
CA ARG A 63 5.62 0.13 -17.11
C ARG A 63 6.14 -0.46 -18.42
N LYS A 64 7.29 0.01 -18.88
CA LYS A 64 7.93 -0.49 -20.11
C LYS A 64 8.34 -1.97 -20.05
N PHE A 65 8.42 -2.54 -18.85
CA PHE A 65 8.73 -3.97 -18.64
C PHE A 65 7.46 -4.80 -18.38
N ASN A 66 6.28 -4.24 -18.61
CA ASN A 66 5.00 -4.89 -18.31
C ASN A 66 4.85 -5.27 -16.83
N ILE A 67 5.44 -4.47 -15.94
CA ILE A 67 5.32 -4.64 -14.49
C ILE A 67 4.33 -3.61 -13.97
N ARG A 68 3.30 -4.08 -13.28
CA ARG A 68 2.33 -3.21 -12.62
C ARG A 68 2.80 -2.88 -11.21
N VAL A 69 2.67 -1.62 -10.82
CA VAL A 69 2.98 -1.17 -9.46
C VAL A 69 1.74 -0.50 -8.88
N PHE A 70 1.19 -1.13 -7.85
CA PHE A 70 0.01 -0.65 -7.13
C PHE A 70 0.46 0.04 -5.85
N THR A 71 -0.03 1.24 -5.60
CA THR A 71 0.19 1.96 -4.35
C THR A 71 -1.12 2.06 -3.59
N LEU A 72 -1.21 1.35 -2.47
CA LEU A 72 -2.44 1.27 -1.69
C LEU A 72 -2.29 2.03 -0.37
N THR A 73 -3.27 2.86 -0.10
CA THR A 73 -3.28 3.73 1.09
C THR A 73 -4.54 3.46 1.91
N PRO A 74 -4.54 2.36 2.70
CA PRO A 74 -5.66 2.10 3.60
C PRO A 74 -5.71 3.12 4.74
N SER A 75 -6.91 3.43 5.18
CA SER A 75 -7.14 4.08 6.47
C SER A 75 -6.97 3.04 7.59
N THR A 76 -7.39 3.37 8.80
CA THR A 76 -7.21 2.46 9.95
C THR A 76 -7.94 1.13 9.73
N ILE A 77 -7.19 0.03 9.83
CA ILE A 77 -7.71 -1.33 9.78
C ILE A 77 -7.66 -1.90 11.19
N ALA A 78 -8.70 -2.64 11.59
CA ALA A 78 -8.74 -3.29 12.89
C ALA A 78 -7.58 -4.27 13.04
N SER A 79 -6.79 -4.09 14.08
CA SER A 79 -5.66 -4.94 14.45
C SER A 79 -5.36 -4.73 15.93
N ASP A 80 -4.63 -5.64 16.54
CA ASP A 80 -4.22 -5.48 17.93
C ASP A 80 -3.49 -4.13 18.12
N MET A 81 -2.62 -3.76 17.20
CA MET A 81 -1.89 -2.50 17.27
C MET A 81 -2.83 -1.29 17.19
N SER A 82 -3.78 -1.27 16.26
CA SER A 82 -4.68 -0.13 16.08
C SER A 82 -5.67 0.01 17.25
N ILE A 83 -6.11 -1.12 17.82
CA ILE A 83 -6.97 -1.14 18.99
C ILE A 83 -6.20 -0.70 20.23
N ASN A 84 -5.01 -1.25 20.46
CA ASN A 84 -4.19 -0.95 21.64
C ASN A 84 -3.69 0.50 21.66
N THR A 85 -3.50 1.12 20.50
CA THR A 85 -3.09 2.53 20.41
C THR A 85 -4.27 3.51 20.41
N GLY A 86 -5.50 3.02 20.50
CA GLY A 86 -6.70 3.86 20.55
C GLY A 86 -7.13 4.47 19.23
N LEU A 87 -6.60 4.01 18.10
CA LEU A 87 -6.99 4.49 16.77
C LEU A 87 -8.38 4.01 16.37
N THR A 88 -8.82 2.87 16.88
CA THR A 88 -10.14 2.30 16.63
C THR A 88 -10.53 1.38 17.77
N ASP A 89 -11.83 1.13 17.94
CA ASP A 89 -12.36 0.10 18.83
C ASP A 89 -12.36 -1.30 18.20
N GLY A 90 -12.09 -1.37 16.88
CA GLY A 90 -12.04 -2.62 16.14
C GLY A 90 -13.41 -3.23 15.85
N ASN A 91 -14.50 -2.51 16.05
CA ASN A 91 -15.85 -3.02 15.86
C ASN A 91 -16.02 -3.63 14.45
N PRO A 92 -16.25 -4.96 14.35
CA PRO A 92 -16.30 -5.65 13.05
C PRO A 92 -17.48 -5.20 12.17
N GLU A 93 -18.48 -4.57 12.73
CA GLU A 93 -19.64 -4.08 11.98
C GLU A 93 -19.39 -2.70 11.33
N LYS A 94 -18.33 -2.01 11.73
CA LYS A 94 -18.09 -0.61 11.31
C LYS A 94 -16.70 -0.35 10.78
N VAL A 95 -15.69 -0.96 11.37
CA VAL A 95 -14.29 -0.66 11.08
C VAL A 95 -13.76 -1.65 10.04
N LEU A 96 -12.97 -1.16 9.09
CA LEU A 96 -12.27 -2.00 8.13
C LEU A 96 -11.58 -3.17 8.83
N GLN A 97 -11.82 -4.35 8.33
CA GLN A 97 -11.17 -5.58 8.80
C GLN A 97 -10.02 -5.95 7.86
N PRO A 98 -9.03 -6.73 8.33
CA PRO A 98 -7.96 -7.22 7.45
C PRO A 98 -8.48 -7.95 6.21
N GLU A 99 -9.60 -8.65 6.32
CA GLU A 99 -10.22 -9.38 5.22
C GLU A 99 -10.69 -8.44 4.10
N ASP A 100 -11.20 -7.27 4.45
CA ASP A 100 -11.65 -6.27 3.48
C ASP A 100 -10.48 -5.79 2.61
N PHE A 101 -9.34 -5.56 3.25
CA PHE A 101 -8.13 -5.14 2.55
C PHE A 101 -7.59 -6.28 1.67
N ALA A 102 -7.54 -7.49 2.19
CA ALA A 102 -7.07 -8.66 1.44
C ALA A 102 -7.93 -8.94 0.21
N GLU A 103 -9.25 -8.79 0.33
CA GLU A 103 -10.18 -8.94 -0.77
C GLU A 103 -9.93 -7.89 -1.86
N TRP A 104 -9.71 -6.65 -1.47
CA TRP A 104 -9.37 -5.59 -2.40
C TRP A 104 -8.07 -5.89 -3.15
N VAL A 105 -7.01 -6.30 -2.45
CA VAL A 105 -5.74 -6.68 -3.09
C VAL A 105 -5.95 -7.81 -4.11
N ARG A 106 -6.70 -8.83 -3.72
CA ARG A 106 -7.05 -9.94 -4.63
C ARG A 106 -7.73 -9.42 -5.89
N ASP A 107 -8.70 -8.56 -5.74
CA ASP A 107 -9.51 -8.08 -6.86
C ASP A 107 -8.72 -7.20 -7.83
N ILE A 108 -7.87 -6.31 -7.32
CA ILE A 108 -7.03 -5.48 -8.18
C ILE A 108 -5.99 -6.30 -8.95
N LEU A 109 -5.47 -7.36 -8.37
CA LEU A 109 -4.54 -8.26 -9.05
C LEU A 109 -5.21 -9.04 -10.19
N LYS A 110 -6.50 -9.29 -10.09
CA LYS A 110 -7.29 -9.96 -11.13
C LYS A 110 -7.68 -9.07 -12.30
N MET A 111 -7.47 -7.77 -12.20
CA MET A 111 -7.76 -6.86 -13.30
C MET A 111 -6.96 -7.25 -14.55
N ASN A 112 -7.50 -6.93 -15.72
CA ASN A 112 -6.78 -7.16 -16.97
C ASN A 112 -5.39 -6.54 -16.92
N ARG A 113 -4.38 -7.26 -17.41
CA ARG A 113 -2.97 -6.85 -17.36
C ARG A 113 -2.70 -5.43 -17.91
N ARG A 114 -3.54 -4.92 -18.79
CA ARG A 114 -3.40 -3.55 -19.32
C ARG A 114 -3.79 -2.45 -18.34
N ALA A 115 -4.31 -2.81 -17.16
CA ALA A 115 -4.79 -1.86 -16.16
C ALA A 115 -4.14 -2.09 -14.80
N MET A 116 -3.93 -1.02 -14.05
CA MET A 116 -3.51 -1.07 -12.66
C MET A 116 -4.11 0.09 -11.88
N ILE A 117 -4.29 -0.10 -10.59
CA ILE A 117 -4.62 0.98 -9.66
C ILE A 117 -3.30 1.62 -9.24
N ALA A 118 -2.93 2.73 -9.87
CA ALA A 118 -1.68 3.43 -9.56
C ALA A 118 -1.65 3.94 -8.12
N ASN A 119 -2.77 4.51 -7.67
CA ASN A 119 -2.98 4.94 -6.28
C ASN A 119 -4.42 4.65 -5.90
N GLY A 120 -4.63 4.06 -4.74
CA GLY A 120 -5.97 3.78 -4.26
C GLY A 120 -6.05 3.82 -2.75
N SER A 121 -7.16 4.34 -2.23
CA SER A 121 -7.43 4.42 -0.79
C SER A 121 -8.70 3.64 -0.47
N ILE A 122 -8.71 3.06 0.72
CA ILE A 122 -9.88 2.37 1.26
C ILE A 122 -10.14 2.88 2.68
N PHE A 123 -11.40 3.15 2.98
CA PHE A 123 -11.84 3.71 4.25
C PHE A 123 -13.00 2.89 4.81
N SER A 124 -13.15 2.91 6.13
CA SER A 124 -14.42 2.51 6.74
C SER A 124 -15.52 3.47 6.30
N THR A 125 -16.70 2.95 6.02
CA THR A 125 -17.83 3.78 5.59
C THR A 125 -18.33 4.66 6.74
N ASN A 126 -18.42 4.09 7.93
CA ASN A 126 -18.93 4.78 9.12
C ASN A 126 -18.25 4.20 10.36
N PRO A 127 -17.00 4.61 10.63
CA PRO A 127 -16.23 4.07 11.75
C PRO A 127 -16.77 4.46 13.12
#